data_d44d105dba5436b6301bcdafef2fb288
#
_entry.id   d44d105dba5436b6301bcdafef2fb288
#
_cell.length_a   1.000
_cell.length_b   1.000
_cell.length_c   1.000
_cell.angle_alpha   90.00
_cell.angle_beta   90.00
_cell.angle_gamma   90.00
#
_symmetry.space_group_name_H-M   'P 1'
#
loop_
_entity.id
_entity.type
_entity.pdbx_description
1 polymer ?
#
loop_
_entity_poly.entity_id
_entity_poly.type
_entity_poly.pdbx_seq_one_letter_code
_entity_poly.pdbx_strand_id
1 'polypeptide(L)'
;MKRTVLSLFILLLIPLCSLAQGNLPLLQVPILDLLQYQVQKGKRTIAPFLFSKYGFRRIPTELVNDDARQLWGWHVGPNGEFNQEKQPFYRLFAKKDNSSIAIIDDRGGVLQVVFWNKEYYHVFISGLQLHGYRLQPMKHTSNILRFQREGSSVIVDVTVWSDIYVLELHN
;
A
#
# COMPACT_ATOMS: atom_id res chain seq x y z
N MET A 1 -11.94 27.22 -48.28
CA MET A 1 -11.14 26.01 -47.95
C MET A 1 -10.20 26.14 -46.76
N LYS A 2 -9.61 27.31 -46.42
CA LYS A 2 -8.67 27.43 -45.26
C LYS A 2 -9.30 27.28 -43.87
N ARG A 3 -10.58 27.60 -43.68
CA ARG A 3 -11.28 27.54 -42.38
C ARG A 3 -11.67 26.11 -41.95
N THR A 4 -11.99 25.24 -42.91
CA THR A 4 -12.38 23.84 -42.65
C THR A 4 -11.18 22.96 -42.24
N VAL A 5 -9.99 23.27 -42.75
CA VAL A 5 -8.76 22.53 -42.41
C VAL A 5 -8.32 22.82 -40.97
N LEU A 6 -8.49 24.07 -40.51
CA LEU A 6 -8.15 24.45 -39.14
C LEU A 6 -9.07 23.78 -38.11
N SER A 7 -10.38 23.67 -38.39
CA SER A 7 -11.34 22.98 -37.53
C SER A 7 -11.07 21.49 -37.44
N LEU A 8 -10.62 20.85 -38.51
CA LEU A 8 -10.28 19.42 -38.50
C LEU A 8 -9.02 19.13 -37.67
N PHE A 9 -8.05 20.06 -37.70
CA PHE A 9 -6.82 19.95 -36.91
C PHE A 9 -7.07 20.06 -35.39
N ILE A 10 -7.98 20.95 -34.98
CA ILE A 10 -8.38 21.11 -33.56
C ILE A 10 -9.14 19.89 -33.08
N LEU A 11 -9.99 19.27 -33.91
CA LEU A 11 -10.72 18.05 -33.55
C LEU A 11 -9.80 16.82 -33.39
N LEU A 12 -8.67 16.78 -34.09
CA LEU A 12 -7.68 15.71 -34.01
C LEU A 12 -6.76 15.83 -32.78
N LEU A 13 -6.59 17.06 -32.24
CA LEU A 13 -5.75 17.30 -31.08
C LEU A 13 -6.45 16.99 -29.73
N ILE A 14 -7.79 17.03 -29.69
CA ILE A 14 -8.56 16.77 -28.47
C ILE A 14 -8.39 15.34 -27.95
N PRO A 15 -8.41 14.27 -28.77
CA PRO A 15 -8.19 12.92 -28.26
C PRO A 15 -6.74 12.62 -27.84
N LEU A 16 -5.75 13.36 -28.36
CA LEU A 16 -4.35 13.18 -27.99
C LEU A 16 -4.04 13.75 -26.59
N CYS A 17 -4.73 14.79 -26.17
CA CYS A 17 -4.57 15.34 -24.81
C CYS A 17 -5.26 14.47 -23.74
N SER A 18 -6.31 13.74 -24.07
CA SER A 18 -6.97 12.84 -23.13
C SER A 18 -6.25 11.50 -22.95
N LEU A 19 -5.37 11.12 -23.87
CA LEU A 19 -4.52 9.93 -23.73
C LEU A 19 -3.25 10.19 -22.90
N ALA A 20 -2.94 11.45 -22.58
CA ALA A 20 -1.76 11.83 -21.82
C ALA A 20 -1.98 11.90 -20.31
N GLN A 21 -3.18 11.62 -19.81
CA GLN A 21 -3.37 11.26 -18.41
C GLN A 21 -2.99 9.78 -18.23
N GLY A 22 -1.71 9.49 -18.46
CA GLY A 22 -1.16 8.18 -18.20
C GLY A 22 -1.41 7.84 -16.72
N ASN A 23 -2.28 6.87 -16.48
CA ASN A 23 -2.33 6.24 -15.17
C ASN A 23 -0.91 5.78 -14.85
N LEU A 24 -0.29 6.39 -13.85
CA LEU A 24 1.01 5.93 -13.37
C LEU A 24 0.86 4.44 -13.05
N PRO A 25 1.78 3.60 -13.54
CA PRO A 25 1.65 2.17 -13.32
C PRO A 25 1.68 1.90 -11.83
N LEU A 26 0.64 1.24 -11.33
CA LEU A 26 0.59 0.81 -9.94
C LEU A 26 1.62 -0.30 -9.73
N LEU A 27 2.30 -0.24 -8.61
CA LEU A 27 3.22 -1.30 -8.21
C LEU A 27 2.45 -2.58 -7.93
N GLN A 28 2.81 -3.66 -8.63
CA GLN A 28 2.17 -4.97 -8.45
C GLN A 28 2.87 -5.72 -7.29
N VAL A 29 2.30 -5.65 -6.10
CA VAL A 29 2.72 -6.45 -4.95
C VAL A 29 1.63 -7.46 -4.65
N PRO A 30 1.83 -8.76 -4.96
CA PRO A 30 0.83 -9.79 -4.67
C PRO A 30 0.56 -9.89 -3.17
N ILE A 31 -0.72 -9.88 -2.79
CA ILE A 31 -1.10 -10.08 -1.39
C ILE A 31 -0.57 -11.41 -0.82
N LEU A 32 -0.49 -12.43 -1.65
CA LEU A 32 0.03 -13.74 -1.26
C LEU A 32 1.47 -13.65 -0.74
N ASP A 33 2.32 -12.85 -1.38
CA ASP A 33 3.72 -12.68 -0.96
C ASP A 33 3.79 -11.98 0.41
N LEU A 34 2.90 -11.01 0.66
CA LEU A 34 2.79 -10.33 1.96
C LEU A 34 2.30 -11.29 3.06
N LEU A 35 1.30 -12.12 2.75
CA LEU A 35 0.79 -13.15 3.66
C LEU A 35 1.87 -14.19 3.99
N GLN A 36 2.58 -14.67 2.99
CA GLN A 36 3.69 -15.62 3.18
C GLN A 36 4.82 -15.00 3.99
N TYR A 37 5.15 -13.74 3.71
CA TYR A 37 6.14 -13.01 4.50
C TYR A 37 5.72 -12.93 5.98
N GLN A 38 4.46 -12.59 6.28
CA GLN A 38 3.96 -12.52 7.65
C GLN A 38 4.04 -13.88 8.37
N VAL A 39 3.67 -14.98 7.71
CA VAL A 39 3.80 -16.34 8.27
C VAL A 39 5.25 -16.69 8.59
N GLN A 40 6.19 -16.25 7.77
CA GLN A 40 7.61 -16.60 7.88
C GLN A 40 8.42 -15.59 8.70
N LYS A 41 7.77 -14.53 9.11
CA LYS A 41 8.35 -13.45 9.90
C LYS A 41 8.99 -14.01 11.19
N GLY A 42 10.21 -13.58 11.45
CA GLY A 42 11.01 -14.13 12.55
C GLY A 42 11.91 -15.31 12.16
N LYS A 43 11.72 -15.96 11.02
CA LYS A 43 12.69 -16.88 10.46
C LYS A 43 13.79 -16.07 9.76
N ARG A 44 15.03 -16.16 10.25
CA ARG A 44 16.18 -15.31 9.87
C ARG A 44 16.47 -15.18 8.35
N THR A 45 15.88 -16.02 7.50
CA THR A 45 16.28 -16.19 6.09
C THR A 45 15.49 -15.35 5.09
N ILE A 46 14.39 -14.69 5.47
CA ILE A 46 13.46 -14.12 4.47
C ILE A 46 13.34 -12.60 4.56
N ALA A 47 13.98 -11.97 5.55
CA ALA A 47 13.73 -10.56 5.75
C ALA A 47 14.11 -9.71 4.51
N PRO A 48 14.62 -8.64 4.43
CA PRO A 48 14.27 -7.46 3.60
C PRO A 48 14.25 -7.71 2.08
N PHE A 49 14.57 -8.91 1.61
CA PHE A 49 14.68 -9.26 0.19
C PHE A 49 13.36 -9.12 -0.57
N LEU A 50 12.22 -9.43 0.08
CA LEU A 50 10.90 -9.30 -0.55
C LEU A 50 10.64 -7.87 -1.01
N PHE A 51 10.86 -6.90 -0.15
CA PHE A 51 10.53 -5.51 -0.46
C PHE A 51 11.45 -4.94 -1.54
N SER A 52 12.74 -5.27 -1.48
CA SER A 52 13.70 -4.89 -2.52
C SER A 52 13.36 -5.51 -3.88
N LYS A 53 12.86 -6.76 -3.91
CA LYS A 53 12.39 -7.43 -5.13
C LYS A 53 11.33 -6.61 -5.88
N TYR A 54 10.44 -5.95 -5.14
CA TYR A 54 9.39 -5.09 -5.70
C TYR A 54 9.83 -3.63 -5.86
N GLY A 55 11.11 -3.32 -5.66
CA GLY A 55 11.64 -1.98 -5.84
C GLY A 55 11.40 -1.02 -4.68
N PHE A 56 10.90 -1.50 -3.54
CA PHE A 56 10.87 -0.69 -2.33
C PHE A 56 12.27 -0.33 -1.88
N ARG A 57 12.41 0.87 -1.40
CA ARG A 57 13.65 1.35 -0.78
C ARG A 57 13.46 1.47 0.72
N ARG A 58 14.46 1.03 1.48
CA ARG A 58 14.48 1.26 2.91
C ARG A 58 14.54 2.76 3.17
N ILE A 59 13.69 3.25 4.07
CA ILE A 59 13.67 4.63 4.50
C ILE A 59 14.45 4.69 5.82
N PRO A 60 15.64 5.31 5.84
CA PRO A 60 16.34 5.57 7.09
C PRO A 60 15.53 6.62 7.85
N THR A 61 15.13 6.29 9.05
CA THR A 61 14.53 7.27 9.95
C THR A 61 15.32 7.24 11.25
N GLU A 62 15.75 8.39 11.72
CA GLU A 62 16.36 8.54 13.05
C GLU A 62 15.40 8.12 14.17
N LEU A 63 14.11 8.06 13.83
CA LEU A 63 13.00 7.72 14.72
C LEU A 63 12.83 6.20 14.92
N VAL A 64 13.40 5.40 14.03
CA VAL A 64 13.32 3.94 14.10
C VAL A 64 14.74 3.41 14.30
N ASN A 65 15.33 3.81 15.39
CA ASN A 65 16.63 3.29 15.82
C ASN A 65 16.48 1.87 16.43
N ASP A 66 15.64 1.07 15.78
CA ASP A 66 15.27 -0.26 16.25
C ASP A 66 15.38 -1.24 15.08
N ASP A 67 16.30 -2.20 15.20
CA ASP A 67 16.41 -3.32 14.27
C ASP A 67 15.13 -4.16 14.18
N ALA A 68 14.25 -4.05 15.18
CA ALA A 68 12.97 -4.71 15.20
C ALA A 68 11.94 -4.09 14.26
N ARG A 69 12.11 -2.82 13.86
CA ARG A 69 11.16 -2.12 12.97
C ARG A 69 11.85 -1.52 11.77
N GLN A 70 11.32 -1.79 10.58
CA GLN A 70 11.87 -1.29 9.32
C GLN A 70 10.80 -0.57 8.52
N LEU A 71 11.19 0.54 7.90
CA LEU A 71 10.35 1.33 7.03
C LEU A 71 10.80 1.18 5.59
N TRP A 72 9.86 0.95 4.69
CA TRP A 72 10.11 0.78 3.27
C TRP A 72 9.13 1.63 2.48
N GLY A 73 9.57 2.18 1.36
CA GLY A 73 8.75 3.05 0.55
C GLY A 73 8.92 2.85 -0.94
N TRP A 74 7.81 2.95 -1.64
CA TRP A 74 7.72 3.15 -3.07
C TRP A 74 7.03 4.48 -3.32
N HIS A 75 7.70 5.42 -3.99
CA HIS A 75 7.18 6.78 -4.24
C HIS A 75 6.62 7.47 -2.99
N VAL A 76 7.29 7.33 -1.88
CA VAL A 76 6.96 8.01 -0.63
C VAL A 76 8.18 8.72 -0.05
N GLY A 77 7.90 9.66 0.82
CA GLY A 77 8.91 10.32 1.63
C GLY A 77 8.47 10.46 3.08
N PRO A 78 9.37 10.79 3.99
CA PRO A 78 9.03 11.09 5.37
C PRO A 78 8.15 12.35 5.44
N ASN A 79 7.28 12.40 6.42
CA ASN A 79 6.32 13.50 6.63
C ASN A 79 6.93 14.70 7.38
N GLY A 80 8.23 14.70 7.64
CA GLY A 80 8.98 15.82 8.20
C GLY A 80 8.87 16.01 9.71
N GLU A 81 7.69 16.04 10.28
CA GLU A 81 7.50 16.20 11.73
C GLU A 81 6.76 15.01 12.32
N PHE A 82 7.43 14.25 13.15
CA PHE A 82 6.87 13.07 13.80
C PHE A 82 6.91 13.19 15.31
N ASN A 83 5.75 13.06 15.92
CA ASN A 83 5.64 12.86 17.36
C ASN A 83 5.12 11.44 17.62
N GLN A 84 6.02 10.56 18.05
CA GLN A 84 5.77 9.13 18.25
C GLN A 84 4.61 8.85 19.23
N GLU A 85 4.40 9.73 20.21
CA GLU A 85 3.34 9.57 21.20
C GLU A 85 1.95 9.95 20.68
N LYS A 86 1.88 10.76 19.62
CA LYS A 86 0.63 11.38 19.15
C LYS A 86 0.18 10.94 17.77
N GLN A 87 1.05 10.32 16.98
CA GLN A 87 0.73 9.97 15.60
C GLN A 87 1.01 8.51 15.27
N PRO A 88 0.07 7.81 14.59
CA PRO A 88 0.34 6.49 14.05
C PRO A 88 1.51 6.51 13.06
N PHE A 89 2.30 5.44 13.02
CA PHE A 89 3.48 5.35 12.15
C PHE A 89 3.19 5.58 10.67
N TYR A 90 2.02 5.20 10.18
CA TYR A 90 1.67 5.41 8.77
C TYR A 90 1.58 6.90 8.39
N ARG A 91 1.42 7.81 9.35
CA ARG A 91 1.45 9.26 9.09
C ARG A 91 2.84 9.83 8.90
N LEU A 92 3.89 9.01 9.10
CA LEU A 92 5.26 9.40 8.77
C LEU A 92 5.48 9.59 7.26
N PHE A 93 4.64 8.97 6.46
CA PHE A 93 4.84 8.95 5.03
C PHE A 93 4.03 10.05 4.35
N ALA A 94 4.67 10.75 3.41
CA ALA A 94 4.00 11.62 2.47
C ALA A 94 3.96 10.93 1.10
N LYS A 95 2.77 10.82 0.52
CA LYS A 95 2.64 10.33 -0.85
C LYS A 95 3.30 11.31 -1.81
N LYS A 96 3.98 10.80 -2.84
CA LYS A 96 4.49 11.61 -3.95
C LYS A 96 3.56 11.60 -5.14
N ASP A 97 2.86 10.49 -5.36
CA ASP A 97 1.87 10.32 -6.42
C ASP A 97 0.84 9.23 -6.04
N ASN A 98 -0.09 8.94 -6.93
CA ASN A 98 -1.12 7.93 -6.69
C ASN A 98 -0.59 6.49 -6.63
N SER A 99 0.65 6.24 -7.07
CA SER A 99 1.27 4.92 -6.99
C SER A 99 1.98 4.66 -5.66
N SER A 100 2.04 5.65 -4.77
CA SER A 100 2.77 5.56 -3.50
C SER A 100 2.28 4.41 -2.62
N ILE A 101 3.25 3.61 -2.14
CA ILE A 101 3.05 2.58 -1.12
C ILE A 101 4.16 2.70 -0.08
N ALA A 102 3.79 2.59 1.19
CA ALA A 102 4.73 2.45 2.29
C ALA A 102 4.51 1.13 3.04
N ILE A 103 5.58 0.58 3.57
CA ILE A 103 5.52 -0.62 4.41
C ILE A 103 6.21 -0.32 5.73
N ILE A 104 5.54 -0.67 6.82
CA ILE A 104 6.08 -0.66 8.15
C ILE A 104 6.18 -2.13 8.58
N ASP A 105 7.39 -2.62 8.68
CA ASP A 105 7.67 -3.97 9.11
C ASP A 105 8.13 -3.97 10.56
N ASP A 106 7.22 -4.31 11.46
CA ASP A 106 7.57 -4.69 12.82
C ASP A 106 7.90 -6.18 12.83
N ARG A 107 9.18 -6.51 12.86
CA ARG A 107 9.68 -7.86 12.66
C ARG A 107 9.24 -8.85 13.74
N GLY A 108 8.85 -8.37 14.92
CA GLY A 108 8.30 -9.18 16.00
C GLY A 108 6.77 -9.30 15.99
N GLY A 109 6.08 -8.53 15.13
CA GLY A 109 4.63 -8.40 15.23
C GLY A 109 3.95 -8.10 13.89
N VAL A 110 3.46 -6.89 13.70
CA VAL A 110 2.59 -6.49 12.61
C VAL A 110 3.38 -6.08 11.36
N LEU A 111 2.85 -6.43 10.18
CA LEU A 111 3.24 -5.84 8.91
C LEU A 111 2.14 -4.90 8.46
N GLN A 112 2.44 -3.60 8.34
CA GLN A 112 1.51 -2.62 7.82
C GLN A 112 1.86 -2.24 6.39
N VAL A 113 0.86 -2.21 5.51
CA VAL A 113 0.98 -1.72 4.13
C VAL A 113 0.07 -0.51 3.98
N VAL A 114 0.66 0.64 3.72
CA VAL A 114 -0.03 1.93 3.65
C VAL A 114 -0.04 2.41 2.21
N PHE A 115 -1.21 2.83 1.72
CA PHE A 115 -1.37 3.36 0.38
C PHE A 115 -2.52 4.37 0.31
N TRP A 116 -2.59 5.14 -0.78
CA TRP A 116 -3.55 6.23 -0.95
C TRP A 116 -4.44 6.07 -2.18
N ASN A 117 -4.20 5.02 -2.98
CA ASN A 117 -4.97 4.76 -4.17
C ASN A 117 -6.04 3.69 -3.91
N LYS A 118 -7.28 4.01 -4.25
CA LYS A 118 -8.41 3.09 -4.12
C LYS A 118 -8.27 1.83 -4.99
N GLU A 119 -7.51 1.89 -6.08
CA GLU A 119 -7.26 0.71 -6.91
C GLU A 119 -6.44 -0.34 -6.17
N TYR A 120 -5.43 0.06 -5.39
CA TYR A 120 -4.72 -0.88 -4.52
C TYR A 120 -5.65 -1.54 -3.51
N TYR A 121 -6.57 -0.78 -2.93
CA TYR A 121 -7.57 -1.33 -2.03
C TYR A 121 -8.36 -2.46 -2.72
N HIS A 122 -8.88 -2.22 -3.91
CA HIS A 122 -9.62 -3.23 -4.65
C HIS A 122 -8.76 -4.44 -5.02
N VAL A 123 -7.53 -4.23 -5.45
CA VAL A 123 -6.59 -5.32 -5.77
C VAL A 123 -6.30 -6.18 -4.55
N PHE A 124 -6.00 -5.56 -3.40
CA PHE A 124 -5.71 -6.31 -2.17
C PHE A 124 -6.93 -7.05 -1.64
N ILE A 125 -8.11 -6.43 -1.62
CA ILE A 125 -9.34 -7.09 -1.17
C ILE A 125 -9.69 -8.27 -2.08
N SER A 126 -9.65 -8.08 -3.39
CA SER A 126 -9.91 -9.16 -4.36
C SER A 126 -8.89 -10.30 -4.21
N GLY A 127 -7.63 -9.96 -3.99
CA GLY A 127 -6.58 -10.93 -3.73
C GLY A 127 -6.82 -11.72 -2.43
N LEU A 128 -7.20 -11.07 -1.34
CA LEU A 128 -7.55 -11.74 -0.09
C LEU A 128 -8.71 -12.74 -0.31
N GLN A 129 -9.77 -12.30 -0.98
CA GLN A 129 -10.92 -13.16 -1.28
C GLN A 129 -10.54 -14.35 -2.16
N LEU A 130 -9.70 -14.14 -3.18
CA LEU A 130 -9.18 -15.19 -4.06
C LEU A 130 -8.40 -16.25 -3.28
N HIS A 131 -7.68 -15.85 -2.23
CA HIS A 131 -6.93 -16.74 -1.36
C HIS A 131 -7.75 -17.29 -0.18
N GLY A 132 -9.08 -17.17 -0.23
CA GLY A 132 -10.00 -17.77 0.73
C GLY A 132 -10.19 -16.99 2.03
N TYR A 133 -9.66 -15.77 2.12
CA TYR A 133 -9.93 -14.88 3.23
C TYR A 133 -11.36 -14.33 3.12
N ARG A 134 -12.10 -14.34 4.22
CA ARG A 134 -13.47 -13.88 4.29
C ARG A 134 -13.61 -12.74 5.28
N LEU A 135 -14.44 -11.77 4.95
CA LEU A 135 -14.80 -10.68 5.83
C LEU A 135 -15.48 -11.23 7.09
N GLN A 136 -14.99 -10.83 8.25
CA GLN A 136 -15.55 -11.16 9.55
C GLN A 136 -16.38 -10.00 10.10
N PRO A 137 -17.55 -10.27 10.70
CA PRO A 137 -18.32 -9.22 11.37
C PRO A 137 -17.53 -8.70 12.58
N MET A 138 -17.33 -7.39 12.64
CA MET A 138 -16.71 -6.72 13.79
C MET A 138 -17.75 -5.87 14.51
N LYS A 139 -17.81 -6.04 15.83
CA LYS A 139 -18.66 -5.20 16.68
C LYS A 139 -17.91 -3.90 16.99
N HIS A 140 -18.56 -2.76 16.77
CA HIS A 140 -18.11 -1.43 17.21
C HIS A 140 -16.93 -0.74 16.45
N THR A 141 -16.57 -1.20 15.26
CA THR A 141 -15.57 -0.51 14.44
C THR A 141 -16.16 -0.20 13.06
N SER A 142 -16.34 1.09 12.75
CA SER A 142 -16.97 1.50 11.47
C SER A 142 -15.99 1.58 10.29
N ASN A 143 -14.69 1.68 10.56
CA ASN A 143 -13.67 1.92 9.55
C ASN A 143 -12.62 0.80 9.42
N ILE A 144 -12.81 -0.32 10.14
CA ILE A 144 -11.92 -1.50 10.08
C ILE A 144 -12.69 -2.69 9.53
N LEU A 145 -12.11 -3.33 8.52
CA LEU A 145 -12.59 -4.56 7.91
C LEU A 145 -11.62 -5.68 8.24
N ARG A 146 -12.09 -6.71 8.96
CA ARG A 146 -11.27 -7.86 9.31
C ARG A 146 -11.48 -9.00 8.34
N PHE A 147 -10.38 -9.55 7.84
CA PHE A 147 -10.36 -10.72 6.97
C PHE A 147 -9.63 -11.87 7.64
N GLN A 148 -10.25 -13.05 7.62
CA GLN A 148 -9.67 -14.28 8.14
C GLN A 148 -9.90 -15.44 7.18
N ARG A 149 -9.01 -16.42 7.22
CA ARG A 149 -9.13 -17.67 6.50
C ARG A 149 -8.97 -18.82 7.48
N GLU A 150 -9.86 -19.80 7.39
CA GLU A 150 -9.74 -21.03 8.16
C GLU A 150 -8.39 -21.72 7.91
N GLY A 151 -7.75 -22.17 8.98
CA GLY A 151 -6.42 -22.78 8.93
C GLY A 151 -5.25 -21.82 8.71
N SER A 152 -5.49 -20.49 8.61
CA SER A 152 -4.43 -19.49 8.59
C SER A 152 -4.22 -18.86 9.95
N SER A 153 -2.96 -18.71 10.38
CA SER A 153 -2.61 -17.92 11.55
C SER A 153 -2.67 -16.42 11.28
N VAL A 154 -2.62 -15.99 10.02
CA VAL A 154 -2.60 -14.57 9.66
C VAL A 154 -4.02 -14.02 9.61
N ILE A 155 -4.21 -12.93 10.34
CA ILE A 155 -5.40 -12.07 10.28
C ILE A 155 -5.02 -10.81 9.51
N VAL A 156 -5.93 -10.29 8.69
CA VAL A 156 -5.72 -9.04 7.96
C VAL A 156 -6.80 -8.05 8.34
N ASP A 157 -6.41 -6.97 8.97
CA ASP A 157 -7.27 -5.82 9.25
C ASP A 157 -7.02 -4.74 8.20
N VAL A 158 -8.08 -4.21 7.64
CA VAL A 158 -8.01 -3.14 6.64
C VAL A 158 -8.69 -1.92 7.21
N THR A 159 -7.91 -0.90 7.54
CA THR A 159 -8.42 0.39 8.00
C THR A 159 -8.62 1.31 6.81
N VAL A 160 -9.82 1.88 6.69
CA VAL A 160 -10.21 2.80 5.62
C VAL A 160 -10.42 4.19 6.20
N TRP A 161 -9.61 5.14 5.77
CA TRP A 161 -9.76 6.56 6.06
C TRP A 161 -10.18 7.30 4.78
N SER A 162 -10.46 8.58 4.86
CA SER A 162 -10.90 9.37 3.70
C SER A 162 -9.93 9.30 2.51
N ASP A 163 -8.64 9.25 2.79
CA ASP A 163 -7.54 9.36 1.82
C ASP A 163 -6.38 8.37 2.04
N ILE A 164 -6.48 7.51 3.05
CA ILE A 164 -5.46 6.53 3.42
C ILE A 164 -6.10 5.18 3.66
N TYR A 165 -5.46 4.15 3.16
CA TYR A 165 -5.77 2.74 3.40
C TYR A 165 -4.60 2.08 4.09
N VAL A 166 -4.87 1.30 5.13
CA VAL A 166 -3.84 0.57 5.87
C VAL A 166 -4.25 -0.89 5.95
N LEU A 167 -3.43 -1.78 5.39
CA LEU A 167 -3.51 -3.21 5.65
C LEU A 167 -2.58 -3.55 6.80
N GLU A 168 -3.10 -4.21 7.81
CA GLU A 168 -2.34 -4.72 8.96
C GLU A 168 -2.42 -6.24 8.97
N LEU A 169 -1.29 -6.90 8.67
CA LEU A 169 -1.16 -8.34 8.71
C LEU A 169 -0.51 -8.71 10.05
N HIS A 170 -1.20 -9.54 10.84
CA HIS A 170 -0.71 -10.00 12.14
C HIS A 170 -1.12 -11.46 12.41
N ASN A 171 -0.45 -12.10 13.35
CA ASN A 171 -0.72 -13.49 13.76
C ASN A 171 -1.54 -13.51 15.05
#